data_cc579bfccc05925a06d6b5c388d2a5dd
#
_entry.id   cc579bfccc05925a06d6b5c388d2a5dd
#
_cell.length_a   1.000
_cell.length_b   1.000
_cell.length_c   1.000
_cell.angle_alpha   90.00
_cell.angle_beta   90.00
_cell.angle_gamma   90.00
#
_symmetry.space_group_name_H-M   'P 1'
#
loop_
_entity.id
_entity.type
_entity.pdbx_description
1 polymer ?
#
loop_
_entity_poly.entity_id
_entity_poly.type
_entity_poly.pdbx_seq_one_letter_code
_entity_poly.pdbx_strand_id
1 'polypeptide(L)'
;KESMLERIQKAGLDVIGIGKTSDLFNGKGITINKKANQDNLDGIKKTIEALKENTNGLIFTNLVDFDTVYGHRRDAKGYVNALKEFDNWLPEIEKGLRDDEILIITADHGNDPTFKGTDHTREYIPILITGKKVKKNTNIGTRKTFSDIASTIEEILLGVKKDGSFAKDIL
;
A
#
# COMPACT_ATOMS: atom_id res chain seq x y z
N LYS A 1 -17.29 -8.00 10.66
CA LYS A 1 -17.30 -8.24 9.19
C LYS A 1 -15.94 -8.79 8.80
N GLU A 2 -15.90 -9.75 7.90
CA GLU A 2 -14.70 -10.32 7.34
C GLU A 2 -13.94 -9.27 6.49
N SER A 3 -12.64 -9.15 6.70
CA SER A 3 -11.78 -8.22 5.96
C SER A 3 -11.45 -8.74 4.55
N MET A 4 -10.96 -7.86 3.67
CA MET A 4 -10.39 -8.25 2.38
C MET A 4 -9.26 -9.28 2.56
N LEU A 5 -8.38 -9.07 3.52
CA LEU A 5 -7.24 -9.95 3.77
C LEU A 5 -7.68 -11.38 4.11
N GLU A 6 -8.71 -11.51 4.97
CA GLU A 6 -9.27 -12.83 5.32
C GLU A 6 -9.89 -13.52 4.10
N ARG A 7 -10.53 -12.78 3.18
CA ARG A 7 -11.09 -13.37 1.96
C ARG A 7 -10.02 -13.83 0.99
N ILE A 8 -8.94 -13.06 0.84
CA ILE A 8 -7.77 -13.46 0.03
C ILE A 8 -7.15 -14.74 0.61
N GLN A 9 -6.91 -14.77 1.92
CA GLN A 9 -6.41 -15.96 2.62
C GLN A 9 -7.31 -17.18 2.43
N LYS A 10 -8.63 -17.04 2.57
CA LYS A 10 -9.59 -18.13 2.37
C LYS A 10 -9.62 -18.66 0.94
N ALA A 11 -9.29 -17.82 -0.03
CA ALA A 11 -9.14 -18.22 -1.42
C ALA A 11 -7.84 -19.00 -1.69
N GLY A 12 -7.01 -19.22 -0.67
CA GLY A 12 -5.73 -19.95 -0.79
C GLY A 12 -4.60 -19.10 -1.35
N LEU A 13 -4.77 -17.76 -1.35
CA LEU A 13 -3.74 -16.83 -1.78
C LEU A 13 -2.95 -16.31 -0.58
N ASP A 14 -1.70 -15.90 -0.83
CA ASP A 14 -0.83 -15.34 0.18
C ASP A 14 -1.18 -13.87 0.49
N VAL A 15 -1.02 -13.50 1.74
CA VAL A 15 -1.02 -12.11 2.21
C VAL A 15 0.24 -11.89 3.04
N ILE A 16 1.21 -11.22 2.44
CA ILE A 16 2.47 -10.87 3.08
C ILE A 16 2.30 -9.51 3.75
N GLY A 17 2.33 -9.47 5.07
CA GLY A 17 2.29 -8.24 5.86
C GLY A 17 3.69 -7.75 6.21
N ILE A 18 3.99 -6.48 5.88
CA ILE A 18 5.26 -5.81 6.17
C ILE A 18 4.99 -4.54 6.97
N GLY A 19 5.76 -4.30 8.02
CA GLY A 19 5.54 -3.18 8.93
C GLY A 19 4.42 -3.45 9.94
N LYS A 20 3.60 -2.46 10.24
CA LYS A 20 2.49 -2.56 11.21
C LYS A 20 1.24 -3.27 10.68
N THR A 21 1.25 -3.79 9.46
CA THR A 21 0.06 -4.41 8.85
C THR A 21 -0.53 -5.52 9.69
N SER A 22 0.30 -6.42 10.23
CA SER A 22 -0.17 -7.51 11.08
C SER A 22 -0.83 -7.00 12.38
N ASP A 23 -0.29 -5.95 12.99
CA ASP A 23 -0.82 -5.37 14.22
C ASP A 23 -2.17 -4.68 13.97
N LEU A 24 -2.29 -3.93 12.87
CA LEU A 24 -3.51 -3.24 12.46
C LEU A 24 -4.70 -4.20 12.26
N PHE A 25 -4.44 -5.40 11.76
CA PHE A 25 -5.46 -6.43 11.53
C PHE A 25 -5.49 -7.52 12.60
N ASN A 26 -4.75 -7.34 13.71
CA ASN A 26 -4.63 -8.35 14.77
C ASN A 26 -4.25 -9.75 14.21
N GLY A 27 -3.34 -9.76 13.24
CA GLY A 27 -2.87 -10.97 12.54
C GLY A 27 -3.88 -11.63 11.60
N LYS A 28 -5.14 -11.16 11.55
CA LYS A 28 -6.19 -11.78 10.74
C LYS A 28 -5.97 -11.56 9.24
N GLY A 29 -6.01 -12.64 8.49
CA GLY A 29 -5.84 -12.62 7.05
C GLY A 29 -4.39 -12.44 6.58
N ILE A 30 -3.40 -12.36 7.50
CA ILE A 30 -1.98 -12.32 7.18
C ILE A 30 -1.45 -13.77 7.17
N THR A 31 -0.97 -14.24 6.02
CA THR A 31 -0.40 -15.60 5.89
C THR A 31 1.11 -15.60 6.19
N ILE A 32 1.80 -14.53 5.84
CA ILE A 32 3.25 -14.35 6.07
C ILE A 32 3.49 -12.99 6.70
N ASN A 33 4.03 -12.97 7.92
CA ASN A 33 4.33 -11.73 8.64
C ASN A 33 5.84 -11.44 8.64
N LYS A 34 6.28 -10.41 7.91
CA LYS A 34 7.68 -9.94 7.86
C LYS A 34 8.04 -9.03 9.05
N LYS A 35 7.13 -8.90 10.02
CA LYS A 35 7.26 -8.11 11.26
C LYS A 35 7.35 -6.60 11.03
N ALA A 36 7.43 -5.87 12.14
CA ALA A 36 7.58 -4.41 12.12
C ALA A 36 8.88 -3.99 11.44
N ASN A 37 8.86 -2.82 10.81
CA ASN A 37 10.02 -2.18 10.21
C ASN A 37 10.77 -1.38 11.27
N GLN A 38 12.09 -1.28 11.12
CA GLN A 38 12.90 -0.36 11.92
C GLN A 38 12.66 1.09 11.47
N ASP A 39 12.58 1.30 10.17
CA ASP A 39 12.33 2.56 9.48
C ASP A 39 11.70 2.31 8.09
N ASN A 40 11.44 3.34 7.33
CA ASN A 40 10.91 3.22 5.98
C ASN A 40 11.83 2.44 5.05
N LEU A 41 13.15 2.63 5.15
CA LEU A 41 14.13 1.94 4.31
C LEU A 41 14.13 0.42 4.54
N ASP A 42 14.03 -0.01 5.80
CA ASP A 42 13.86 -1.43 6.14
C ASP A 42 12.57 -2.01 5.53
N GLY A 43 11.46 -1.26 5.60
CA GLY A 43 10.19 -1.64 4.97
C GLY A 43 10.30 -1.77 3.44
N ILE A 44 10.98 -0.85 2.79
CA ILE A 44 11.24 -0.88 1.35
C ILE A 44 12.06 -2.13 0.98
N LYS A 45 13.15 -2.40 1.70
CA LYS A 45 14.00 -3.57 1.47
C LYS A 45 13.23 -4.88 1.65
N LYS A 46 12.45 -5.00 2.72
CA LYS A 46 11.57 -6.16 2.94
C LYS A 46 10.55 -6.35 1.82
N THR A 47 10.04 -5.26 1.25
CA THR A 47 9.13 -5.30 0.10
C THR A 47 9.84 -5.84 -1.14
N ILE A 48 11.06 -5.35 -1.44
CA ILE A 48 11.87 -5.83 -2.56
C ILE A 48 12.24 -7.31 -2.38
N GLU A 49 12.52 -7.75 -1.16
CA GLU A 49 12.77 -9.16 -0.85
C GLU A 49 11.50 -10.02 -1.07
N ALA A 50 10.35 -9.55 -0.61
CA ALA A 50 9.07 -10.24 -0.79
C ALA A 50 8.69 -10.39 -2.27
N LEU A 51 9.00 -9.41 -3.13
CA LEU A 51 8.79 -9.50 -4.57
C LEU A 51 9.60 -10.63 -5.25
N LYS A 52 10.72 -11.06 -4.64
CA LYS A 52 11.54 -12.18 -5.15
C LYS A 52 10.98 -13.54 -4.73
N GLU A 53 10.08 -13.57 -3.76
CA GLU A 53 9.45 -14.81 -3.32
C GLU A 53 8.39 -15.23 -4.35
N ASN A 54 8.30 -16.53 -4.62
CA ASN A 54 7.30 -17.05 -5.57
C ASN A 54 5.94 -17.18 -4.88
N THR A 55 5.37 -16.05 -4.44
CA THR A 55 4.06 -15.96 -3.79
C THR A 55 3.01 -15.50 -4.79
N ASN A 56 1.77 -15.89 -4.55
CA ASN A 56 0.62 -15.47 -5.36
C ASN A 56 -0.42 -14.85 -4.44
N GLY A 57 -0.64 -13.54 -4.55
CA GLY A 57 -1.58 -12.85 -3.69
C GLY A 57 -1.24 -11.37 -3.48
N LEU A 58 -1.15 -10.92 -2.23
CA LEU A 58 -0.97 -9.53 -1.84
C LEU A 58 0.28 -9.33 -0.98
N ILE A 59 1.16 -8.44 -1.38
CA ILE A 59 2.19 -7.85 -0.51
C ILE A 59 1.64 -6.51 0.01
N PHE A 60 1.48 -6.41 1.31
CA PHE A 60 0.92 -5.22 1.95
C PHE A 60 1.95 -4.60 2.91
N THR A 61 2.58 -3.51 2.46
CA THR A 61 3.61 -2.79 3.22
C THR A 61 3.04 -1.53 3.83
N ASN A 62 3.34 -1.29 5.10
CA ASN A 62 3.09 -0.03 5.79
C ASN A 62 4.42 0.63 6.15
N LEU A 63 4.68 1.83 5.57
CA LEU A 63 5.85 2.66 5.84
C LEU A 63 5.47 3.73 6.86
N VAL A 64 5.87 3.53 8.12
CA VAL A 64 5.31 4.28 9.26
C VAL A 64 5.99 5.62 9.56
N ASP A 65 7.19 5.88 9.05
CA ASP A 65 7.95 7.08 9.42
C ASP A 65 7.31 8.37 8.92
N PHE A 66 6.60 8.31 7.78
CA PHE A 66 5.85 9.45 7.26
C PHE A 66 4.90 10.02 8.31
N ASP A 67 4.25 9.15 9.05
CA ASP A 67 3.34 9.52 10.13
C ASP A 67 4.09 9.76 11.45
N THR A 68 4.80 8.75 11.97
CA THR A 68 5.30 8.73 13.35
C THR A 68 6.53 9.60 13.56
N VAL A 69 7.43 9.70 12.58
CA VAL A 69 8.69 10.45 12.70
C VAL A 69 8.53 11.87 12.18
N TYR A 70 7.78 12.07 11.08
CA TYR A 70 7.72 13.37 10.40
C TYR A 70 6.36 14.05 10.53
N GLY A 71 5.26 13.35 10.31
CA GLY A 71 3.92 13.89 10.31
C GLY A 71 3.50 14.45 11.67
N HIS A 72 3.45 13.61 12.69
CA HIS A 72 3.12 14.02 14.07
C HIS A 72 4.11 15.00 14.69
N ARG A 73 5.35 15.01 14.23
CA ARG A 73 6.40 15.92 14.72
C ARG A 73 6.50 17.22 13.95
N ARG A 74 5.64 17.39 12.92
CA ARG A 74 5.60 18.59 12.07
C ARG A 74 6.95 18.89 11.42
N ASP A 75 7.71 17.85 11.09
CA ASP A 75 8.98 17.95 10.36
C ASP A 75 8.72 17.86 8.85
N ALA A 76 8.30 18.96 8.26
CA ALA A 76 8.04 19.04 6.81
C ALA A 76 9.29 18.75 5.98
N LYS A 77 10.48 19.14 6.45
CA LYS A 77 11.75 18.88 5.75
C LYS A 77 12.10 17.41 5.78
N GLY A 78 11.97 16.76 6.94
CA GLY A 78 12.17 15.31 7.08
C GLY A 78 11.16 14.53 6.23
N TYR A 79 9.90 14.95 6.21
CA TYR A 79 8.86 14.34 5.39
C TYR A 79 9.21 14.35 3.89
N VAL A 80 9.64 15.52 3.37
CA VAL A 80 10.08 15.64 1.97
C VAL A 80 11.32 14.79 1.69
N ASN A 81 12.27 14.72 2.62
CA ASN A 81 13.44 13.86 2.46
C ASN A 81 13.08 12.38 2.42
N ALA A 82 12.13 11.94 3.25
CA ALA A 82 11.61 10.56 3.23
C ALA A 82 10.88 10.23 1.92
N LEU A 83 10.12 11.19 1.35
CA LEU A 83 9.51 11.02 0.03
C LEU A 83 10.58 10.87 -1.07
N LYS A 84 11.63 11.68 -1.04
CA LYS A 84 12.75 11.57 -1.99
C LYS A 84 13.50 10.24 -1.85
N GLU A 85 13.70 9.77 -0.63
CA GLU A 85 14.29 8.47 -0.37
C GLU A 85 13.44 7.35 -0.97
N PHE A 86 12.14 7.35 -0.73
CA PHE A 86 11.21 6.40 -1.33
C PHE A 86 11.24 6.46 -2.87
N ASP A 87 11.20 7.66 -3.44
CA ASP A 87 11.25 7.88 -4.89
C ASP A 87 12.55 7.31 -5.51
N ASN A 88 13.68 7.45 -4.83
CA ASN A 88 14.96 6.86 -5.27
C ASN A 88 14.95 5.32 -5.28
N TRP A 89 14.16 4.68 -4.41
CA TRP A 89 14.01 3.23 -4.36
C TRP A 89 12.89 2.68 -5.24
N LEU A 90 11.98 3.53 -5.71
CA LEU A 90 10.84 3.13 -6.53
C LEU A 90 11.25 2.36 -7.79
N PRO A 91 12.31 2.73 -8.55
CA PRO A 91 12.77 1.96 -9.70
C PRO A 91 13.17 0.51 -9.37
N GLU A 92 13.73 0.26 -8.17
CA GLU A 92 14.08 -1.11 -7.76
C GLU A 92 12.85 -1.92 -7.38
N ILE A 93 11.82 -1.29 -6.81
CA ILE A 93 10.52 -1.93 -6.57
C ILE A 93 9.87 -2.29 -7.91
N GLU A 94 9.78 -1.34 -8.83
CA GLU A 94 9.18 -1.56 -10.17
C GLU A 94 9.90 -2.65 -10.97
N LYS A 95 11.22 -2.70 -10.89
CA LYS A 95 12.04 -3.75 -11.53
C LYS A 95 11.78 -5.14 -10.96
N GLY A 96 11.39 -5.21 -9.68
CA GLY A 96 11.05 -6.45 -9.01
C GLY A 96 9.67 -7.00 -9.41
N LEU A 97 8.79 -6.18 -10.01
CA LEU A 97 7.45 -6.60 -10.40
C LEU A 97 7.48 -7.58 -11.58
N ARG A 98 6.70 -8.65 -11.47
CA ARG A 98 6.42 -9.56 -12.59
C ARG A 98 5.45 -8.90 -13.57
N ASP A 99 5.29 -9.49 -14.74
CA ASP A 99 4.47 -8.95 -15.84
C ASP A 99 2.99 -8.80 -15.51
N ASP A 100 2.49 -9.57 -14.55
CA ASP A 100 1.10 -9.59 -14.10
C ASP A 100 0.88 -8.90 -12.74
N GLU A 101 1.94 -8.36 -12.15
CA GLU A 101 1.86 -7.65 -10.87
C GLU A 101 1.56 -6.16 -11.05
N ILE A 102 0.91 -5.63 -10.04
CA ILE A 102 0.49 -4.22 -9.96
C ILE A 102 1.00 -3.64 -8.64
N LEU A 103 1.67 -2.51 -8.72
CA LEU A 103 2.01 -1.70 -7.55
C LEU A 103 0.95 -0.62 -7.35
N ILE A 104 0.41 -0.53 -6.14
CA ILE A 104 -0.48 0.54 -5.70
C ILE A 104 0.21 1.27 -4.56
N ILE A 105 0.43 2.57 -4.71
CA ILE A 105 0.97 3.45 -3.68
C ILE A 105 -0.17 4.35 -3.21
N THR A 106 -0.43 4.34 -1.91
CA THR A 106 -1.50 5.10 -1.29
C THR A 106 -1.15 5.45 0.16
N ALA A 107 -2.08 6.04 0.89
CA ALA A 107 -1.98 6.27 2.33
C ALA A 107 -3.28 5.83 3.02
N ASP A 108 -3.22 5.59 4.32
CA ASP A 108 -4.35 5.25 5.18
C ASP A 108 -5.08 6.48 5.73
N HIS A 109 -4.40 7.63 5.81
CA HIS A 109 -4.95 8.93 6.20
C HIS A 109 -4.03 10.08 5.73
N GLY A 110 -4.51 11.32 5.89
CA GLY A 110 -3.70 12.53 5.73
C GLY A 110 -2.91 12.84 7.00
N ASN A 111 -1.74 13.39 6.85
CA ASN A 111 -0.95 13.97 7.93
C ASN A 111 -0.04 15.07 7.39
N ASP A 112 -0.60 16.30 7.25
CA ASP A 112 0.16 17.45 6.75
C ASP A 112 1.15 17.93 7.82
N PRO A 113 2.47 17.81 7.59
CA PRO A 113 3.48 18.23 8.55
C PRO A 113 3.59 19.75 8.70
N THR A 114 2.85 20.55 7.93
CA THR A 114 2.80 22.01 8.04
C THR A 114 1.59 22.50 8.81
N PHE A 115 0.62 21.62 9.12
CA PHE A 115 -0.59 21.99 9.84
C PHE A 115 -0.32 22.16 11.35
N LYS A 116 -1.18 22.91 12.05
CA LYS A 116 -1.07 23.12 13.51
C LYS A 116 -1.45 21.86 14.29
N GLY A 117 -0.84 21.68 15.46
CA GLY A 117 -1.12 20.55 16.36
C GLY A 117 -0.35 19.29 15.96
N THR A 118 -0.69 18.16 16.58
CA THR A 118 -0.01 16.87 16.41
C THR A 118 -0.91 15.79 15.85
N ASP A 119 -2.20 16.08 15.63
CA ASP A 119 -3.17 15.10 15.14
C ASP A 119 -3.06 14.93 13.62
N HIS A 120 -3.64 13.84 13.12
CA HIS A 120 -3.82 13.62 11.69
C HIS A 120 -4.66 14.74 11.06
N THR A 121 -4.45 14.97 9.79
CA THR A 121 -5.15 15.99 9.02
C THR A 121 -6.02 15.35 7.92
N ARG A 122 -6.82 16.14 7.20
CA ARG A 122 -7.90 15.62 6.34
C ARG A 122 -7.65 15.86 4.86
N GLU A 123 -6.42 15.71 4.42
CA GLU A 123 -6.06 15.82 3.02
C GLU A 123 -6.57 14.60 2.24
N TYR A 124 -6.80 14.81 0.95
CA TYR A 124 -6.94 13.70 0.03
C TYR A 124 -5.62 12.93 -0.06
N ILE A 125 -5.73 11.60 0.02
CA ILE A 125 -4.58 10.72 -0.16
C ILE A 125 -4.37 10.39 -1.64
N PRO A 126 -3.13 10.13 -2.08
CA PRO A 126 -2.86 9.70 -3.44
C PRO A 126 -3.32 8.25 -3.67
N ILE A 127 -3.62 7.93 -4.94
CA ILE A 127 -3.67 6.56 -5.44
C ILE A 127 -2.85 6.57 -6.73
N LEU A 128 -1.63 6.04 -6.66
CA LEU A 128 -0.73 5.90 -7.79
C LEU A 128 -0.60 4.42 -8.13
N ILE A 129 -0.74 4.10 -9.42
CA ILE A 129 -0.81 2.71 -9.85
C ILE A 129 0.13 2.50 -11.04
N THR A 130 0.97 1.48 -10.95
CA THR A 130 1.88 1.09 -12.03
C THR A 130 1.95 -0.43 -12.16
N GLY A 131 2.38 -0.89 -13.32
CA GLY A 131 2.51 -2.29 -13.68
C GLY A 131 2.46 -2.47 -15.19
N LYS A 132 2.96 -3.60 -15.68
CA LYS A 132 3.11 -3.82 -17.13
C LYS A 132 1.77 -3.84 -17.86
N LYS A 133 0.72 -4.34 -17.20
CA LYS A 133 -0.65 -4.43 -17.75
C LYS A 133 -1.52 -3.22 -17.39
N VAL A 134 -1.00 -2.28 -16.60
CA VAL A 134 -1.77 -1.10 -16.20
C VAL A 134 -1.84 -0.10 -17.35
N LYS A 135 -3.04 0.38 -17.63
CA LYS A 135 -3.29 1.44 -18.61
C LYS A 135 -2.56 2.72 -18.24
N LYS A 136 -1.69 3.18 -19.13
CA LYS A 136 -0.92 4.41 -18.92
C LYS A 136 -1.82 5.65 -19.07
N ASN A 137 -1.44 6.72 -18.37
CA ASN A 137 -2.11 8.02 -18.45
C ASN A 137 -3.61 7.99 -18.14
N THR A 138 -4.03 7.07 -17.28
CA THR A 138 -5.42 6.93 -16.86
C THR A 138 -5.66 7.71 -15.57
N ASN A 139 -6.65 8.61 -15.59
CA ASN A 139 -7.11 9.29 -14.39
C ASN A 139 -8.38 8.60 -13.87
N ILE A 140 -8.28 7.96 -12.71
CA ILE A 140 -9.41 7.27 -12.05
C ILE A 140 -10.30 8.20 -11.24
N GLY A 141 -10.03 9.50 -11.25
CA GLY A 141 -10.78 10.52 -10.50
C GLY A 141 -10.66 10.37 -8.99
N THR A 142 -11.44 11.18 -8.28
CA THR A 142 -11.52 11.08 -6.81
C THR A 142 -12.45 9.95 -6.41
N ARG A 143 -11.95 9.02 -5.60
CA ARG A 143 -12.72 7.86 -5.11
C ARG A 143 -13.58 8.25 -3.91
N LYS A 144 -14.67 7.52 -3.71
CA LYS A 144 -15.65 7.84 -2.65
C LYS A 144 -15.21 7.36 -1.27
N THR A 145 -14.53 6.23 -1.21
CA THR A 145 -14.13 5.59 0.04
C THR A 145 -12.76 4.92 -0.07
N PHE A 146 -12.07 4.75 1.05
CA PHE A 146 -10.85 3.95 1.15
C PHE A 146 -11.07 2.48 0.74
N SER A 147 -12.28 1.96 0.94
CA SER A 147 -12.62 0.59 0.57
C SER A 147 -12.66 0.33 -0.93
N ASP A 148 -12.64 1.37 -1.78
CA ASP A 148 -12.58 1.23 -3.23
C ASP A 148 -11.27 0.53 -3.67
N ILE A 149 -10.16 0.76 -2.94
CA ILE A 149 -8.90 0.04 -3.15
C ILE A 149 -9.07 -1.44 -2.82
N ALA A 150 -9.69 -1.76 -1.67
CA ALA A 150 -9.94 -3.14 -1.29
C ALA A 150 -10.85 -3.86 -2.29
N SER A 151 -11.92 -3.20 -2.76
CA SER A 151 -12.82 -3.72 -3.79
C SER A 151 -12.07 -4.01 -5.10
N THR A 152 -11.12 -3.14 -5.47
CA THR A 152 -10.30 -3.31 -6.67
C THR A 152 -9.34 -4.49 -6.54
N ILE A 153 -8.66 -4.61 -5.39
CA ILE A 153 -7.76 -5.75 -5.12
C ILE A 153 -8.53 -7.07 -5.17
N GLU A 154 -9.72 -7.13 -4.57
CA GLU A 154 -10.54 -8.34 -4.60
C GLU A 154 -11.03 -8.68 -6.01
N GLU A 155 -11.39 -7.71 -6.83
CA GLU A 155 -11.77 -7.96 -8.22
C GLU A 155 -10.58 -8.52 -9.01
N ILE A 156 -9.38 -7.97 -8.82
CA ILE A 156 -8.16 -8.42 -9.51
C ILE A 156 -7.75 -9.84 -9.06
N LEU A 157 -7.70 -10.09 -7.75
CA LEU A 157 -7.18 -11.35 -7.21
C LEU A 157 -8.21 -12.47 -7.18
N LEU A 158 -9.48 -12.15 -6.95
CA LEU A 158 -10.54 -13.15 -6.71
C LEU A 158 -11.58 -13.19 -7.82
N GLY A 159 -11.55 -12.26 -8.77
CA GLY A 159 -12.58 -12.13 -9.82
C GLY A 159 -13.94 -11.66 -9.28
N VAL A 160 -14.01 -11.18 -8.05
CA VAL A 160 -15.27 -10.78 -7.40
C VAL A 160 -15.50 -9.30 -7.61
N LYS A 161 -16.39 -8.97 -8.56
CA LYS A 161 -16.77 -7.59 -8.81
C LYS A 161 -17.51 -6.98 -7.61
N LYS A 162 -17.07 -5.80 -7.17
CA LYS A 162 -17.65 -5.04 -6.07
C LYS A 162 -17.86 -3.59 -6.43
N ASP A 163 -18.83 -2.96 -5.78
CA ASP A 163 -19.02 -1.52 -5.87
C ASP A 163 -17.75 -0.77 -5.44
N GLY A 164 -17.44 0.31 -6.13
CA GLY A 164 -16.25 1.13 -5.88
C GLY A 164 -14.98 0.60 -6.53
N SER A 165 -14.94 -0.64 -7.05
CA SER A 165 -13.79 -1.14 -7.79
C SER A 165 -13.52 -0.30 -9.04
N PHE A 166 -12.24 0.00 -9.27
CA PHE A 166 -11.73 0.65 -10.47
C PHE A 166 -10.81 -0.26 -11.30
N ALA A 167 -10.90 -1.58 -11.10
CA ALA A 167 -10.08 -2.56 -11.85
C ALA A 167 -10.22 -2.38 -13.36
N LYS A 168 -11.43 -2.19 -13.88
CA LYS A 168 -11.70 -1.97 -15.31
C LYS A 168 -11.13 -0.67 -15.86
N ASP A 169 -10.94 0.33 -15.02
CA ASP A 169 -10.39 1.61 -15.44
C ASP A 169 -8.87 1.49 -15.67
N ILE A 170 -8.20 0.61 -14.90
CA ILE A 170 -6.75 0.46 -14.90
C ILE A 170 -6.23 -0.76 -15.67
N LEU A 171 -7.04 -1.76 -15.92
CA LEU A 171 -6.77 -2.96 -16.73
C LEU A 171 -7.68 -2.99 -17.98
#